data_77dae3e4573dc7992054e9b96cda8a92
#
_entry.id   77dae3e4573dc7992054e9b96cda8a92
#
_cell.length_a   1.000
_cell.length_b   1.000
_cell.length_c   1.000
_cell.angle_alpha   90.00
_cell.angle_beta   90.00
_cell.angle_gamma   90.00
#
_symmetry.space_group_name_H-M   'P 1'
#
loop_
_entity.id
_entity.type
_entity.pdbx_description
1 polymer ?
#
loop_
_entity_poly.entity_id
_entity_poly.type
_entity_poly.pdbx_seq_one_letter_code
_entity_poly.pdbx_strand_id
1 'polypeptide(L)'
;GTFSAMGMLVSDLRHDFVRTYLRALNDADIEEIKIRYREMEREAEAALRQDGISPQQMNMGYSIDVRYLEQSFVEHIEVPGAGFALADIAERFTEAYTKRYGYHREVDMIELVNLRLIATGLVEKPNIATSQQVTTANSVKETREVRFAGHTSTCPIYDRETLSQGMVIAGPAIIEEYGSTTALHPNWQAEVDNFNNLLLSPISDPPPGADQD
;
A
#
# COMPACT_ATOMS: atom_id res chain seq x y z
N GLY A 1 -6.91 9.63 -12.81
CA GLY A 1 -6.79 10.78 -11.86
C GLY A 1 -7.50 10.56 -10.53
N THR A 2 -8.71 10.04 -10.54
CA THR A 2 -9.56 9.88 -9.33
C THR A 2 -8.97 8.90 -8.32
N PHE A 3 -8.38 7.80 -8.76
CA PHE A 3 -7.81 6.79 -7.88
C PHE A 3 -6.59 7.31 -7.09
N SER A 4 -5.72 8.11 -7.71
CA SER A 4 -4.59 8.75 -7.02
C SER A 4 -5.05 9.76 -5.98
N ALA A 5 -6.06 10.57 -6.30
CA ALA A 5 -6.64 11.53 -5.36
C ALA A 5 -7.26 10.80 -4.15
N MET A 6 -7.97 9.70 -4.39
CA MET A 6 -8.50 8.83 -3.35
C MET A 6 -7.40 8.23 -2.48
N GLY A 7 -6.32 7.74 -3.10
CA GLY A 7 -5.16 7.22 -2.38
C GLY A 7 -4.56 8.23 -1.42
N MET A 8 -4.45 9.51 -1.81
CA MET A 8 -3.98 10.58 -0.94
C MET A 8 -4.93 10.87 0.22
N LEU A 9 -6.25 10.80 -0.01
CA LEU A 9 -7.26 11.04 1.05
C LEU A 9 -7.26 9.94 2.14
N VAL A 10 -6.83 8.73 1.81
CA VAL A 10 -6.80 7.61 2.76
C VAL A 10 -5.41 7.33 3.33
N SER A 11 -4.38 8.08 2.90
CA SER A 11 -3.01 7.93 3.39
C SER A 11 -2.83 8.62 4.73
N ASP A 12 -2.17 7.93 5.65
CA ASP A 12 -1.75 8.53 6.91
C ASP A 12 -0.60 9.51 6.65
N LEU A 13 -0.50 10.55 7.47
CA LEU A 13 0.62 11.49 7.42
C LEU A 13 1.87 10.83 8.00
N ARG A 14 3.02 11.07 7.38
CA ARG A 14 4.29 10.50 7.83
C ARG A 14 5.41 11.52 7.80
N HIS A 15 6.14 11.60 8.90
CA HIS A 15 7.39 12.34 9.03
C HIS A 15 8.51 11.40 9.42
N ASP A 16 9.64 11.50 8.73
CA ASP A 16 10.84 10.70 8.98
C ASP A 16 11.93 11.60 9.57
N PHE A 17 12.41 11.24 10.76
CA PHE A 17 13.49 11.92 11.45
C PHE A 17 14.70 11.00 11.49
N VAL A 18 15.87 11.55 11.14
CA VAL A 18 17.13 10.80 11.15
C VAL A 18 18.20 11.64 11.85
N ARG A 19 18.95 11.01 12.74
CA ARG A 19 20.12 11.60 13.41
C ARG A 19 21.31 10.68 13.29
N THR A 20 22.41 11.18 12.76
CA THR A 20 23.65 10.41 12.69
C THR A 20 24.16 10.12 14.08
N TYR A 21 24.47 8.84 14.33
CA TYR A 21 25.05 8.33 15.56
C TYR A 21 26.14 7.31 15.25
N LEU A 22 27.18 7.75 14.58
CA LEU A 22 28.27 6.86 14.15
C LEU A 22 29.15 6.47 15.33
N ARG A 23 28.95 5.27 15.88
CA ARG A 23 29.66 4.69 17.02
C ARG A 23 29.77 3.19 16.90
N ALA A 24 30.92 2.61 17.26
CA ALA A 24 30.98 1.17 17.53
C ALA A 24 29.99 0.83 18.66
N LEU A 25 29.39 -0.35 18.61
CA LEU A 25 28.38 -0.76 19.59
C LEU A 25 28.96 -0.74 21.04
N ASN A 26 30.22 -1.16 21.20
CA ASN A 26 30.90 -1.17 22.51
C ASN A 26 31.18 0.22 23.07
N ASP A 27 31.23 1.25 22.22
CA ASP A 27 31.44 2.65 22.59
C ASP A 27 30.14 3.45 22.67
N ALA A 28 29.01 2.81 22.40
CA ALA A 28 27.72 3.46 22.40
C ALA A 28 27.18 3.68 23.80
N ASP A 29 26.58 4.86 24.03
CA ASP A 29 25.88 5.19 25.26
C ASP A 29 24.38 5.11 25.08
N ILE A 30 23.74 4.14 25.73
CA ILE A 30 22.30 3.92 25.65
C ILE A 30 21.48 5.11 26.13
N GLU A 31 21.99 5.85 27.13
CA GLU A 31 21.31 7.03 27.67
C GLU A 31 21.41 8.21 26.70
N GLU A 32 22.53 8.38 26.00
CA GLU A 32 22.64 9.34 24.90
C GLU A 32 21.65 9.02 23.80
N ILE A 33 21.53 7.76 23.39
CA ILE A 33 20.57 7.32 22.37
C ILE A 33 19.14 7.66 22.80
N LYS A 34 18.75 7.36 24.03
CA LYS A 34 17.43 7.68 24.57
C LYS A 34 17.15 9.19 24.62
N ILE A 35 18.17 10.00 24.95
CA ILE A 35 18.05 11.47 24.94
C ILE A 35 17.75 11.95 23.52
N ARG A 36 18.51 11.47 22.53
CA ARG A 36 18.32 11.84 21.12
C ARG A 36 16.94 11.43 20.59
N TYR A 37 16.44 10.26 20.98
CA TYR A 37 15.06 9.87 20.62
C TYR A 37 14.04 10.79 21.26
N ARG A 38 14.16 11.17 22.52
CA ARG A 38 13.25 12.13 23.16
C ARG A 38 13.25 13.51 22.48
N GLU A 39 14.38 13.94 21.95
CA GLU A 39 14.46 15.17 21.15
C GLU A 39 13.72 15.03 19.84
N MET A 40 13.93 13.91 19.12
CA MET A 40 13.22 13.59 17.87
C MET A 40 11.71 13.44 18.09
N GLU A 41 11.28 12.84 19.19
CA GLU A 41 9.85 12.74 19.58
C GLU A 41 9.20 14.12 19.72
N ARG A 42 9.87 15.06 20.41
CA ARG A 42 9.35 16.43 20.56
C ARG A 42 9.22 17.15 19.22
N GLU A 43 10.20 17.00 18.34
CA GLU A 43 10.14 17.56 16.99
C GLU A 43 8.99 16.92 16.18
N ALA A 44 8.86 15.60 16.27
CA ALA A 44 7.84 14.83 15.58
C ALA A 44 6.42 15.17 16.05
N GLU A 45 6.22 15.26 17.37
CA GLU A 45 4.94 15.71 17.93
C GLU A 45 4.58 17.13 17.51
N ALA A 46 5.56 18.03 17.47
CA ALA A 46 5.33 19.41 17.04
C ALA A 46 4.92 19.46 15.55
N ALA A 47 5.59 18.68 14.69
CA ALA A 47 5.26 18.59 13.28
C ALA A 47 3.85 18.03 13.05
N LEU A 48 3.52 16.90 13.69
CA LEU A 48 2.18 16.30 13.55
C LEU A 48 1.07 17.20 14.12
N ARG A 49 1.32 17.94 15.21
CA ARG A 49 0.36 18.93 15.72
C ARG A 49 0.16 20.09 14.74
N GLN A 50 1.22 20.53 14.06
CA GLN A 50 1.10 21.57 13.02
C GLN A 50 0.25 21.08 11.84
N ASP A 51 0.28 19.80 11.54
CA ASP A 51 -0.57 19.15 10.53
C ASP A 51 -2.01 18.88 11.02
N GLY A 52 -2.34 19.25 12.26
CA GLY A 52 -3.67 19.09 12.84
C GLY A 52 -3.95 17.71 13.46
N ILE A 53 -2.93 16.88 13.64
CA ILE A 53 -3.05 15.53 14.23
C ILE A 53 -3.12 15.64 15.76
N SER A 54 -4.13 15.03 16.37
CA SER A 54 -4.25 14.95 17.82
C SER A 54 -3.28 13.95 18.43
N PRO A 55 -2.85 14.09 19.68
CA PRO A 55 -1.91 13.17 20.33
C PRO A 55 -2.34 11.71 20.31
N GLN A 56 -3.66 11.43 20.35
CA GLN A 56 -4.22 10.08 20.32
C GLN A 56 -4.11 9.41 18.94
N GLN A 57 -3.89 10.20 17.90
CA GLN A 57 -3.73 9.75 16.52
C GLN A 57 -2.26 9.63 16.12
N MET A 58 -1.32 9.93 17.02
CA MET A 58 0.11 9.84 16.76
C MET A 58 0.64 8.46 17.07
N ASN A 59 1.45 7.93 16.16
CA ASN A 59 2.20 6.70 16.36
C ASN A 59 3.68 6.94 16.04
N MET A 60 4.57 6.43 16.90
CA MET A 60 6.02 6.58 16.78
C MET A 60 6.68 5.21 16.60
N GLY A 61 7.40 5.05 15.50
CA GLY A 61 8.22 3.88 15.22
C GLY A 61 9.70 4.23 15.34
N TYR A 62 10.48 3.40 16.03
CA TYR A 62 11.89 3.62 16.29
C TYR A 62 12.73 2.56 15.60
N SER A 63 13.83 2.97 14.97
CA SER A 63 14.78 2.05 14.40
C SER A 63 16.19 2.63 14.40
N ILE A 64 17.17 1.74 14.35
CA ILE A 64 18.58 2.09 14.28
C ILE A 64 19.16 1.48 13.00
N ASP A 65 19.90 2.29 12.24
CA ASP A 65 20.70 1.80 11.13
C ASP A 65 21.98 1.18 11.70
N VAL A 66 22.19 -0.10 11.47
CA VAL A 66 23.29 -0.89 12.03
C VAL A 66 24.03 -1.57 10.89
N ARG A 67 25.35 -1.65 10.99
CA ARG A 67 26.20 -2.38 10.06
C ARG A 67 27.36 -3.06 10.76
N TYR A 68 28.03 -3.96 10.07
CA TYR A 68 29.40 -4.31 10.48
C TYR A 68 30.39 -3.28 10.00
N LEU A 69 31.45 -3.07 10.76
CA LEU A 69 32.57 -2.21 10.36
C LEU A 69 33.03 -2.54 8.94
N GLU A 70 33.39 -1.52 8.17
CA GLU A 70 33.84 -1.58 6.77
C GLU A 70 32.76 -1.96 5.74
N GLN A 71 31.50 -2.16 6.16
CA GLN A 71 30.40 -2.37 5.21
C GLN A 71 29.76 -1.05 4.78
N SER A 72 29.33 -0.99 3.51
CA SER A 72 28.69 0.19 2.92
C SER A 72 27.18 0.21 3.14
N PHE A 73 26.55 -0.96 3.37
CA PHE A 73 25.11 -1.08 3.56
C PHE A 73 24.76 -1.24 5.03
N VAL A 74 23.58 -0.80 5.39
CA VAL A 74 23.02 -0.86 6.75
C VAL A 74 21.79 -1.77 6.77
N GLU A 75 21.56 -2.43 7.90
CA GLU A 75 20.28 -3.04 8.24
C GLU A 75 19.51 -2.10 9.16
N HIS A 76 18.19 -2.00 8.93
CA HIS A 76 17.29 -1.22 9.76
C HIS A 76 16.74 -2.11 10.87
N ILE A 77 17.17 -1.86 12.09
CA ILE A 77 16.79 -2.65 13.27
C ILE A 77 15.72 -1.90 14.05
N GLU A 78 14.51 -2.43 14.08
CA GLU A 78 13.43 -1.88 14.90
C GLU A 78 13.72 -2.08 16.38
N VAL A 79 13.48 -1.03 17.18
CA VAL A 79 13.63 -1.06 18.64
C VAL A 79 12.35 -0.60 19.32
N PRO A 80 11.99 -1.17 20.48
CA PRO A 80 10.80 -0.78 21.22
C PRO A 80 11.04 0.52 22.00
N GLY A 81 10.73 1.70 21.43
CA GLY A 81 10.77 3.00 22.12
C GLY A 81 11.94 3.17 23.10
N ALA A 82 11.66 3.61 24.31
CA ALA A 82 12.69 3.89 25.32
C ALA A 82 13.15 2.66 26.16
N GLY A 83 12.64 1.47 25.89
CA GLY A 83 12.80 0.28 26.76
C GLY A 83 13.80 -0.77 26.28
N PHE A 84 14.80 -0.44 25.46
CA PHE A 84 15.79 -1.38 24.96
C PHE A 84 17.20 -1.18 25.53
N ALA A 85 18.03 -2.21 25.44
CA ALA A 85 19.46 -2.18 25.79
C ALA A 85 20.33 -2.35 24.52
N LEU A 86 21.63 -2.04 24.63
CA LEU A 86 22.57 -2.25 23.52
C LEU A 86 22.65 -3.72 23.11
N ALA A 87 22.50 -4.66 24.05
CA ALA A 87 22.48 -6.09 23.79
C ALA A 87 21.31 -6.49 22.88
N ASP A 88 20.14 -5.87 23.04
CA ASP A 88 18.96 -6.14 22.22
C ASP A 88 19.20 -5.73 20.75
N ILE A 89 19.95 -4.65 20.53
CA ILE A 89 20.35 -4.21 19.18
C ILE A 89 21.27 -5.23 18.54
N ALA A 90 22.27 -5.72 19.29
CA ALA A 90 23.22 -6.72 18.78
C ALA A 90 22.51 -8.02 18.39
N GLU A 91 21.62 -8.51 19.25
CA GLU A 91 20.86 -9.74 19.02
C GLU A 91 19.99 -9.62 17.77
N ARG A 92 19.16 -8.58 17.70
CA ARG A 92 18.26 -8.33 16.56
C ARG A 92 19.02 -8.14 15.24
N PHE A 93 20.14 -7.42 15.29
CA PHE A 93 20.98 -7.23 14.12
C PHE A 93 21.59 -8.57 13.65
N THR A 94 22.12 -9.36 14.58
CA THR A 94 22.71 -10.67 14.29
C THR A 94 21.69 -11.61 13.69
N GLU A 95 20.47 -11.65 14.23
CA GLU A 95 19.36 -12.46 13.68
C GLU A 95 18.98 -12.01 12.26
N ALA A 96 18.75 -10.70 12.06
CA ALA A 96 18.36 -10.15 10.76
C ALA A 96 19.45 -10.40 9.71
N TYR A 97 20.70 -10.18 10.09
CA TYR A 97 21.85 -10.39 9.21
C TYR A 97 22.04 -11.88 8.85
N THR A 98 21.94 -12.77 9.84
CA THR A 98 22.04 -14.23 9.63
C THR A 98 20.90 -14.74 8.75
N LYS A 99 19.69 -14.25 8.96
CA LYS A 99 18.53 -14.60 8.11
C LYS A 99 18.73 -14.18 6.65
N ARG A 100 19.38 -13.04 6.42
CA ARG A 100 19.57 -12.48 5.08
C ARG A 100 20.76 -13.07 4.33
N TYR A 101 21.89 -13.32 5.05
CA TYR A 101 23.17 -13.69 4.44
C TYR A 101 23.66 -15.08 4.81
N GLY A 102 23.01 -15.76 5.76
CA GLY A 102 23.37 -17.12 6.19
C GLY A 102 24.53 -17.21 7.18
N TYR A 103 25.13 -16.08 7.59
CA TYR A 103 26.23 -16.01 8.57
C TYR A 103 26.17 -14.70 9.34
N HIS A 104 26.95 -14.60 10.40
CA HIS A 104 27.18 -13.36 11.16
C HIS A 104 28.67 -13.22 11.52
N ARG A 105 29.06 -12.02 11.96
CA ARG A 105 30.39 -11.72 12.48
C ARG A 105 30.34 -11.49 13.98
N GLU A 106 31.48 -11.22 14.60
CA GLU A 106 31.59 -10.93 16.02
C GLU A 106 30.87 -9.60 16.38
N VAL A 107 30.34 -9.50 17.61
CA VAL A 107 29.53 -8.37 18.06
C VAL A 107 30.32 -7.07 18.15
N ASP A 108 31.61 -7.13 18.47
CA ASP A 108 32.53 -5.99 18.51
C ASP A 108 32.82 -5.37 17.14
N MET A 109 32.44 -6.05 16.06
CA MET A 109 32.44 -5.49 14.70
C MET A 109 31.17 -4.71 14.33
N ILE A 110 30.22 -4.56 15.25
CA ILE A 110 28.95 -3.85 15.00
C ILE A 110 29.14 -2.35 15.21
N GLU A 111 28.62 -1.57 14.28
CA GLU A 111 28.60 -0.12 14.30
C GLU A 111 27.16 0.41 14.13
N LEU A 112 26.76 1.33 15.01
CA LEU A 112 25.52 2.10 14.89
C LEU A 112 25.79 3.31 14.00
N VAL A 113 24.90 3.55 13.02
CA VAL A 113 25.12 4.58 11.99
C VAL A 113 24.16 5.76 12.17
N ASN A 114 22.85 5.47 12.24
CA ASN A 114 21.82 6.48 12.42
C ASN A 114 20.75 6.00 13.39
N LEU A 115 20.16 6.93 14.12
CA LEU A 115 18.92 6.76 14.83
C LEU A 115 17.79 7.27 13.94
N ARG A 116 16.70 6.52 13.83
CA ARG A 116 15.52 6.86 13.02
C ARG A 116 14.27 6.84 13.87
N LEU A 117 13.44 7.86 13.66
CA LEU A 117 12.09 7.92 14.20
C LEU A 117 11.13 8.16 13.03
N ILE A 118 10.13 7.32 12.91
CA ILE A 118 9.02 7.49 11.97
C ILE A 118 7.81 7.91 12.78
N ALA A 119 7.33 9.13 12.55
CA ALA A 119 6.11 9.64 13.17
C ALA A 119 4.95 9.54 12.17
N THR A 120 3.91 8.83 12.57
CA THR A 120 2.72 8.63 11.74
C THR A 120 1.52 9.29 12.40
N GLY A 121 0.85 10.17 11.68
CA GLY A 121 -0.44 10.74 12.06
C GLY A 121 -1.58 9.97 11.40
N LEU A 122 -2.36 9.26 12.20
CA LEU A 122 -3.51 8.50 11.73
C LEU A 122 -4.62 9.47 11.31
N VAL A 123 -4.99 9.45 10.03
CA VAL A 123 -6.07 10.28 9.49
C VAL A 123 -7.37 9.47 9.48
N GLU A 124 -8.47 10.13 9.87
CA GLU A 124 -9.79 9.53 9.74
C GLU A 124 -10.08 9.25 8.27
N LYS A 125 -10.28 7.97 7.94
CA LYS A 125 -10.49 7.55 6.56
C LYS A 125 -11.94 7.79 6.16
N PRO A 126 -12.19 8.40 4.97
CA PRO A 126 -13.54 8.63 4.51
C PRO A 126 -14.27 7.29 4.39
N ASN A 127 -15.50 7.25 4.89
CA ASN A 127 -16.36 6.10 4.66
C ASN A 127 -16.78 6.10 3.19
N ILE A 128 -16.22 5.16 2.42
CA ILE A 128 -16.61 4.94 1.02
C ILE A 128 -18.00 4.31 1.05
N ALA A 129 -19.02 5.16 0.99
CA ALA A 129 -20.40 4.71 0.93
C ALA A 129 -20.58 3.84 -0.32
N THR A 130 -21.15 2.66 -0.15
CA THR A 130 -21.65 1.85 -1.27
C THR A 130 -22.69 2.66 -2.02
N SER A 131 -22.46 2.89 -3.30
CA SER A 131 -23.43 3.60 -4.14
C SER A 131 -24.67 2.74 -4.31
N GLN A 132 -25.78 3.13 -3.68
CA GLN A 132 -27.10 2.55 -3.94
C GLN A 132 -27.76 3.27 -5.13
N GLN A 133 -27.21 3.20 -6.30
CA GLN A 133 -27.94 3.57 -7.51
C GLN A 133 -28.54 2.33 -8.14
N VAL A 134 -29.77 2.05 -7.76
CA VAL A 134 -30.61 1.09 -8.49
C VAL A 134 -31.22 1.82 -9.68
N THR A 135 -30.57 1.77 -10.82
CA THR A 135 -31.19 2.25 -12.08
C THR A 135 -31.56 1.02 -12.90
N THR A 136 -32.83 0.79 -13.03
CA THR A 136 -33.43 -0.30 -13.84
C THR A 136 -33.56 0.10 -15.32
N ALA A 137 -32.71 0.94 -15.84
CA ALA A 137 -32.75 1.37 -17.23
C ALA A 137 -31.83 0.53 -18.11
N ASN A 138 -32.27 0.27 -19.32
CA ASN A 138 -31.51 -0.39 -20.38
C ASN A 138 -30.24 0.46 -20.65
N SER A 139 -29.09 0.05 -20.11
CA SER A 139 -27.87 0.84 -20.09
C SER A 139 -27.07 0.80 -21.38
N VAL A 140 -27.62 0.16 -22.46
CA VAL A 140 -26.99 0.16 -23.78
C VAL A 140 -27.23 1.54 -24.42
N LYS A 141 -26.14 2.28 -24.64
CA LYS A 141 -26.14 3.60 -25.25
C LYS A 141 -26.35 3.49 -26.76
N GLU A 142 -25.67 2.57 -27.39
CA GLU A 142 -25.73 2.30 -28.84
C GLU A 142 -25.06 0.96 -29.17
N THR A 143 -25.02 0.61 -30.45
CA THR A 143 -24.34 -0.59 -30.95
C THR A 143 -23.38 -0.18 -32.04
N ARG A 144 -22.15 -0.69 -32.02
CA ARG A 144 -21.10 -0.42 -33.03
C ARG A 144 -20.44 -1.70 -33.50
N GLU A 145 -19.88 -1.65 -34.72
CA GLU A 145 -18.93 -2.66 -35.16
C GLU A 145 -17.55 -2.40 -34.57
N VAL A 146 -17.01 -3.36 -33.82
CA VAL A 146 -15.72 -3.30 -33.16
C VAL A 146 -14.87 -4.49 -33.58
N ARG A 147 -13.57 -4.27 -33.76
CA ARG A 147 -12.65 -5.31 -34.19
C ARG A 147 -11.85 -5.83 -32.97
N PHE A 148 -12.06 -7.12 -32.66
CA PHE A 148 -11.29 -7.83 -31.61
C PHE A 148 -10.40 -8.89 -32.28
N ALA A 149 -9.09 -8.85 -32.04
CA ALA A 149 -8.13 -9.85 -32.52
C ALA A 149 -8.27 -10.23 -34.00
N GLY A 150 -8.64 -9.25 -34.84
CA GLY A 150 -8.79 -9.46 -36.28
C GLY A 150 -10.22 -9.79 -36.76
N HIS A 151 -11.16 -10.09 -35.85
CA HIS A 151 -12.56 -10.35 -36.14
C HIS A 151 -13.42 -9.12 -35.82
N THR A 152 -14.35 -8.79 -36.72
CA THR A 152 -15.33 -7.72 -36.50
C THR A 152 -16.57 -8.31 -35.83
N SER A 153 -17.02 -7.69 -34.76
CA SER A 153 -18.22 -8.07 -34.00
C SER A 153 -19.09 -6.85 -33.75
N THR A 154 -20.38 -7.02 -33.82
CA THR A 154 -21.36 -6.00 -33.42
C THR A 154 -21.43 -5.99 -31.92
N CYS A 155 -21.05 -4.86 -31.29
CA CYS A 155 -20.89 -4.73 -29.83
C CYS A 155 -21.85 -3.69 -29.26
N PRO A 156 -22.53 -4.00 -28.15
CA PRO A 156 -23.22 -2.99 -27.37
C PRO A 156 -22.21 -2.07 -26.71
N ILE A 157 -22.52 -0.79 -26.68
CA ILE A 157 -21.76 0.26 -26.00
C ILE A 157 -22.56 0.68 -24.80
N TYR A 158 -21.94 0.60 -23.64
CA TYR A 158 -22.53 1.00 -22.36
C TYR A 158 -21.89 2.30 -21.86
N ASP A 159 -22.69 3.11 -21.16
CA ASP A 159 -22.19 4.23 -20.39
C ASP A 159 -21.92 3.77 -18.95
N ARG A 160 -20.70 3.94 -18.49
CA ARG A 160 -20.26 3.53 -17.15
C ARG A 160 -21.13 4.12 -16.04
N GLU A 161 -21.58 5.35 -16.20
CA GLU A 161 -22.38 6.06 -15.21
C GLU A 161 -23.79 5.49 -15.04
N THR A 162 -24.28 4.75 -16.05
CA THR A 162 -25.61 4.14 -16.03
C THR A 162 -25.62 2.70 -15.53
N LEU A 163 -24.45 2.13 -15.27
CA LEU A 163 -24.34 0.76 -14.78
C LEU A 163 -24.70 0.68 -13.28
N SER A 164 -25.47 -0.32 -12.91
CA SER A 164 -25.94 -0.55 -11.54
C SER A 164 -25.26 -1.72 -10.90
N GLN A 165 -25.15 -1.70 -9.58
CA GLN A 165 -24.64 -2.79 -8.76
C GLN A 165 -25.33 -4.13 -9.12
N GLY A 166 -24.54 -5.21 -9.20
CA GLY A 166 -25.01 -6.55 -9.56
C GLY A 166 -25.27 -6.76 -11.05
N MET A 167 -25.08 -5.73 -11.87
CA MET A 167 -25.23 -5.87 -13.32
C MET A 167 -24.09 -6.70 -13.89
N VAL A 168 -24.42 -7.67 -14.74
CA VAL A 168 -23.46 -8.50 -15.47
C VAL A 168 -23.57 -8.21 -16.96
N ILE A 169 -22.45 -7.87 -17.56
CA ILE A 169 -22.33 -7.56 -18.99
C ILE A 169 -21.46 -8.64 -19.63
N ALA A 170 -22.01 -9.36 -20.60
CA ALA A 170 -21.22 -10.34 -21.36
C ALA A 170 -20.55 -9.65 -22.57
N GLY A 171 -19.30 -10.07 -22.84
CA GLY A 171 -18.58 -9.63 -24.04
C GLY A 171 -19.03 -10.42 -25.32
N PRO A 172 -18.78 -9.86 -26.51
CA PRO A 172 -18.04 -8.63 -26.74
C PRO A 172 -18.85 -7.38 -26.43
N ALA A 173 -18.30 -6.43 -25.69
CA ALA A 173 -18.94 -5.17 -25.31
C ALA A 173 -17.91 -4.05 -25.09
N ILE A 174 -18.35 -2.81 -25.16
CA ILE A 174 -17.54 -1.63 -24.81
C ILE A 174 -18.26 -0.88 -23.70
N ILE A 175 -17.50 -0.49 -22.66
CA ILE A 175 -18.00 0.35 -21.58
C ILE A 175 -17.20 1.66 -21.61
N GLU A 176 -17.88 2.73 -21.97
CA GLU A 176 -17.31 4.08 -22.07
C GLU A 176 -17.45 4.83 -20.74
N GLU A 177 -16.42 5.56 -20.33
CA GLU A 177 -16.45 6.53 -19.24
C GLU A 177 -15.60 7.76 -19.61
N TYR A 178 -15.74 8.85 -18.85
CA TYR A 178 -15.10 10.13 -19.16
C TYR A 178 -13.58 10.05 -19.40
N GLY A 179 -12.87 9.22 -18.65
CA GLY A 179 -11.41 9.16 -18.69
C GLY A 179 -10.83 7.88 -19.27
N SER A 180 -11.66 6.89 -19.57
CA SER A 180 -11.21 5.58 -20.05
C SER A 180 -12.30 4.82 -20.82
N THR A 181 -11.91 3.68 -21.38
CA THR A 181 -12.81 2.76 -22.06
C THR A 181 -12.41 1.34 -21.69
N THR A 182 -13.37 0.55 -21.24
CA THR A 182 -13.17 -0.88 -21.00
C THR A 182 -13.67 -1.67 -22.20
N ALA A 183 -12.73 -2.37 -22.86
CA ALA A 183 -13.07 -3.29 -23.96
C ALA A 183 -13.21 -4.70 -23.40
N LEU A 184 -14.44 -5.20 -23.36
CA LEU A 184 -14.76 -6.53 -22.89
C LEU A 184 -14.71 -7.50 -24.07
N HIS A 185 -13.73 -8.39 -24.05
CA HIS A 185 -13.50 -9.37 -25.11
C HIS A 185 -14.61 -10.44 -25.18
N PRO A 186 -14.81 -11.11 -26.34
CA PRO A 186 -15.60 -12.35 -26.37
C PRO A 186 -15.14 -13.33 -25.28
N ASN A 187 -16.07 -14.08 -24.71
CA ASN A 187 -15.85 -15.03 -23.61
C ASN A 187 -15.38 -14.38 -22.28
N TRP A 188 -15.54 -13.07 -22.12
CA TRP A 188 -15.36 -12.36 -20.87
C TRP A 188 -16.66 -11.72 -20.43
N GLN A 189 -16.80 -11.53 -19.13
CA GLN A 189 -17.90 -10.78 -18.53
C GLN A 189 -17.36 -9.73 -17.55
N ALA A 190 -18.16 -8.70 -17.36
CA ALA A 190 -17.94 -7.67 -16.34
C ALA A 190 -19.12 -7.68 -15.37
N GLU A 191 -18.84 -7.75 -14.08
CA GLU A 191 -19.81 -7.61 -13.00
C GLU A 191 -19.57 -6.30 -12.25
N VAL A 192 -20.63 -5.57 -11.94
CA VAL A 192 -20.57 -4.34 -11.14
C VAL A 192 -20.72 -4.70 -9.67
N ASP A 193 -19.68 -4.50 -8.85
CA ASP A 193 -19.69 -4.80 -7.43
C ASP A 193 -20.40 -3.72 -6.57
N ASN A 194 -20.41 -3.95 -5.25
CA ASN A 194 -21.04 -3.06 -4.27
C ASN A 194 -20.37 -1.68 -4.16
N PHE A 195 -19.15 -1.55 -4.64
CA PHE A 195 -18.37 -0.31 -4.68
C PHE A 195 -18.40 0.34 -6.06
N ASN A 196 -19.24 -0.17 -6.94
CA ASN A 196 -19.32 0.24 -8.32
C ASN A 196 -18.01 -0.01 -9.10
N ASN A 197 -17.21 -1.01 -8.77
CA ASN A 197 -16.11 -1.48 -9.60
C ASN A 197 -16.61 -2.43 -10.69
N LEU A 198 -15.85 -2.52 -11.78
CA LEU A 198 -16.03 -3.56 -12.80
C LEU A 198 -15.09 -4.72 -12.50
N LEU A 199 -15.64 -5.86 -12.14
CA LEU A 199 -14.92 -7.11 -11.96
C LEU A 199 -14.95 -7.88 -13.28
N LEU A 200 -13.79 -8.01 -13.93
CA LEU A 200 -13.68 -8.71 -15.21
C LEU A 200 -13.27 -10.16 -14.98
N SER A 201 -14.03 -11.10 -15.51
CA SER A 201 -13.72 -12.53 -15.43
C SER A 201 -14.01 -13.23 -16.77
N PRO A 202 -13.30 -14.32 -17.08
CA PRO A 202 -13.68 -15.16 -18.20
C PRO A 202 -15.05 -15.80 -17.92
N ILE A 203 -15.89 -15.90 -18.96
CA ILE A 203 -17.09 -16.69 -18.87
C ILE A 203 -16.65 -18.15 -18.82
N SER A 204 -16.94 -18.85 -17.72
CA SER A 204 -16.63 -20.27 -17.60
C SER A 204 -17.32 -21.03 -18.72
N ASP A 205 -16.59 -21.80 -19.51
CA ASP A 205 -17.19 -22.72 -20.47
C ASP A 205 -18.19 -23.62 -19.71
N PRO A 206 -19.37 -23.90 -20.30
CA PRO A 206 -20.24 -24.93 -19.73
C PRO A 206 -19.44 -26.23 -19.65
N PRO A 207 -19.67 -27.07 -18.59
CA PRO A 207 -18.95 -28.31 -18.44
C PRO A 207 -19.04 -29.11 -19.76
N PRO A 208 -17.95 -29.74 -20.22
CA PRO A 208 -17.94 -30.46 -21.49
C PRO A 208 -18.98 -31.59 -21.42
N GLY A 209 -20.08 -31.47 -22.20
CA GLY A 209 -21.13 -32.47 -22.22
C GLY A 209 -22.57 -31.96 -22.47
N ALA A 210 -22.77 -30.65 -22.73
CA ALA A 210 -24.15 -30.13 -22.95
C ALA A 210 -24.57 -29.98 -24.41
N ASP A 211 -23.73 -30.37 -25.37
CA ASP A 211 -24.12 -30.41 -26.82
C ASP A 211 -24.17 -31.87 -27.29
N GLN A 212 -25.26 -32.55 -26.96
CA GLN A 212 -25.79 -33.71 -27.71
C GLN A 212 -27.26 -33.90 -27.28
N ASP A 213 -28.16 -33.19 -27.97
CA ASP A 213 -29.46 -33.75 -28.41
C ASP A 213 -30.08 -32.79 -29.45
#